data_5bd9f56852be06162599a97655e6a513
#
_entry.id   5bd9f56852be06162599a97655e6a513
#
_cell.length_a   1.000
_cell.length_b   1.000
_cell.length_c   1.000
_cell.angle_alpha   90.00
_cell.angle_beta   90.00
_cell.angle_gamma   90.00
#
_symmetry.space_group_name_H-M   'P 1'
#
loop_
_entity.id
_entity.type
_entity.pdbx_description
1 polymer ?
#
loop_
_entity_poly.entity_id
_entity_poly.type
_entity_poly.pdbx_seq_one_letter_code
_entity_poly.pdbx_strand_id
1 'polypeptide(L)'
;MREHWQLAAYQQLSPGWQQQLAFTLTLTTSYEGAAALLRQLGHRADDSTLHTLAQSLGARAEAQTQARMKQPVQAPTPQRAASAVGVLMLDGWMVRQRGPGWGKKKTAQPRVEWHELKTGVFYLQEQAVHKNGRGLLTDKVVVSWQGAPLELGQRLHQAACEHGLGRAKAKLVVSDGAPWIWNVAQDRWRGAVEVLDFYHASQHVWDLGEAVLGEHPAARPWVEKQLHQLRHGRHPQALKTIARLKAGRSAAGEIIRREQNYFASHAARMNYRAVADRGWPIGSGPVESACLQRQGRFKRSGQSWTPLGLRQLCALIEARQNGHWDHLWNQ
;
A
#
# COMPACT_ATOMS: atom_id res chain seq x y z
N MET A 1 -33.53 -4.82 31.24
CA MET A 1 -32.87 -5.57 30.14
C MET A 1 -31.95 -4.71 29.26
N ARG A 2 -32.40 -3.56 28.70
CA ARG A 2 -31.53 -2.71 27.83
C ARG A 2 -30.27 -2.18 28.56
N GLU A 3 -30.39 -1.72 29.78
CA GLU A 3 -29.26 -1.25 30.58
C GLU A 3 -28.24 -2.35 30.86
N HIS A 4 -28.70 -3.56 31.14
CA HIS A 4 -27.81 -4.72 31.32
C HIS A 4 -26.97 -5.03 30.04
N TRP A 5 -27.52 -4.80 28.85
CA TRP A 5 -26.85 -5.02 27.59
C TRP A 5 -26.19 -3.75 27.04
N GLN A 6 -26.16 -2.66 27.80
CA GLN A 6 -25.61 -1.37 27.39
C GLN A 6 -26.20 -0.87 26.05
N LEU A 7 -27.51 -1.06 25.84
CA LEU A 7 -28.20 -0.67 24.63
C LEU A 7 -28.76 0.73 24.75
N ALA A 8 -28.35 1.64 23.88
CA ALA A 8 -28.99 2.93 23.69
C ALA A 8 -30.42 2.78 23.13
N ALA A 9 -31.21 3.85 23.19
CA ALA A 9 -32.54 3.85 22.59
C ALA A 9 -32.45 3.46 21.10
N TYR A 10 -33.32 2.53 20.66
CA TYR A 10 -33.37 1.98 19.30
C TYR A 10 -32.15 1.17 18.84
N GLN A 11 -31.15 0.97 19.67
CA GLN A 11 -30.01 0.09 19.37
C GLN A 11 -30.44 -1.38 19.45
N GLN A 12 -30.13 -2.15 18.40
CA GLN A 12 -30.46 -3.57 18.28
C GLN A 12 -29.28 -4.51 18.60
N LEU A 13 -28.06 -3.99 18.50
CA LEU A 13 -26.83 -4.76 18.69
C LEU A 13 -26.06 -4.24 19.92
N SER A 14 -25.73 -5.11 20.87
CA SER A 14 -24.86 -4.77 21.98
C SER A 14 -23.45 -4.37 21.49
N PRO A 15 -22.70 -3.55 22.24
CA PRO A 15 -21.34 -3.18 21.86
C PRO A 15 -20.42 -4.38 21.61
N GLY A 16 -20.45 -5.39 22.48
CA GLY A 16 -19.67 -6.61 22.31
C GLY A 16 -20.04 -7.40 21.06
N TRP A 17 -21.33 -7.44 20.70
CA TRP A 17 -21.77 -8.10 19.48
C TRP A 17 -21.36 -7.30 18.23
N GLN A 18 -21.48 -5.98 18.25
CA GLN A 18 -20.95 -5.13 17.17
C GLN A 18 -19.46 -5.36 16.95
N GLN A 19 -18.68 -5.51 18.02
CA GLN A 19 -17.24 -5.78 17.96
C GLN A 19 -16.94 -7.12 17.26
N GLN A 20 -17.65 -8.18 17.59
CA GLN A 20 -17.48 -9.49 16.95
C GLN A 20 -17.85 -9.48 15.47
N LEU A 21 -18.98 -8.86 15.12
CA LEU A 21 -19.43 -8.70 13.74
C LEU A 21 -18.42 -7.89 12.93
N ALA A 22 -17.97 -6.76 13.45
CA ALA A 22 -17.00 -5.89 12.80
C ALA A 22 -15.64 -6.59 12.64
N PHE A 23 -15.16 -7.33 13.64
CA PHE A 23 -13.93 -8.09 13.54
C PHE A 23 -14.00 -9.13 12.42
N THR A 24 -15.07 -9.95 12.41
CA THR A 24 -15.33 -10.94 11.35
C THR A 24 -15.35 -10.31 9.97
N LEU A 25 -16.05 -9.17 9.84
CA LEU A 25 -16.14 -8.40 8.61
C LEU A 25 -14.77 -7.93 8.08
N THR A 26 -13.87 -7.54 8.96
CA THR A 26 -12.53 -7.08 8.56
C THR A 26 -11.58 -8.20 8.16
N LEU A 27 -11.89 -9.45 8.51
CA LEU A 27 -11.11 -10.64 8.16
C LEU A 27 -11.58 -11.31 6.87
N THR A 28 -12.83 -11.07 6.46
CA THR A 28 -13.42 -11.72 5.29
C THR A 28 -13.30 -10.84 4.03
N THR A 29 -13.45 -11.48 2.88
CA THR A 29 -13.31 -10.80 1.57
C THR A 29 -14.61 -10.19 1.05
N SER A 30 -15.76 -10.44 1.70
CA SER A 30 -17.07 -9.88 1.33
C SER A 30 -18.02 -9.83 2.52
N TYR A 31 -19.08 -9.04 2.43
CA TYR A 31 -20.16 -9.05 3.42
C TYR A 31 -20.90 -10.38 3.47
N GLU A 32 -21.18 -10.97 2.30
CA GLU A 32 -21.78 -12.30 2.15
C GLU A 32 -20.91 -13.40 2.81
N GLY A 33 -19.59 -13.35 2.58
CA GLY A 33 -18.65 -14.27 3.21
C GLY A 33 -18.61 -14.13 4.74
N ALA A 34 -18.68 -12.90 5.25
CA ALA A 34 -18.81 -12.65 6.69
C ALA A 34 -20.12 -13.21 7.26
N ALA A 35 -21.23 -12.96 6.58
CA ALA A 35 -22.56 -13.48 6.98
C ALA A 35 -22.59 -15.02 6.94
N ALA A 36 -21.99 -15.63 5.93
CA ALA A 36 -21.88 -17.08 5.81
C ALA A 36 -21.04 -17.69 6.95
N LEU A 37 -19.88 -17.09 7.27
CA LEU A 37 -19.04 -17.53 8.38
C LEU A 37 -19.76 -17.42 9.72
N LEU A 38 -20.42 -16.28 9.99
CA LEU A 38 -21.20 -16.09 11.21
C LEU A 38 -22.32 -17.13 11.33
N ARG A 39 -23.00 -17.48 10.25
CA ARG A 39 -24.04 -18.52 10.22
C ARG A 39 -23.48 -19.89 10.58
N GLN A 40 -22.28 -20.24 10.11
CA GLN A 40 -21.62 -21.50 10.48
C GLN A 40 -21.25 -21.55 11.97
N LEU A 41 -21.02 -20.39 12.58
CA LEU A 41 -20.75 -20.25 14.01
C LEU A 41 -22.04 -20.15 14.85
N GLY A 42 -23.22 -20.37 14.27
CA GLY A 42 -24.50 -20.33 14.97
C GLY A 42 -25.11 -18.93 15.14
N HIS A 43 -24.54 -17.92 14.48
CA HIS A 43 -24.99 -16.53 14.59
C HIS A 43 -25.77 -16.09 13.35
N ARG A 44 -26.75 -15.21 13.54
CA ARG A 44 -27.53 -14.61 12.45
C ARG A 44 -27.17 -13.15 12.29
N ALA A 45 -26.50 -12.84 11.19
CA ALA A 45 -26.29 -11.47 10.71
C ALA A 45 -26.35 -11.52 9.17
N ASP A 46 -27.13 -10.65 8.56
CA ASP A 46 -27.20 -10.51 7.13
C ASP A 46 -26.14 -9.52 6.61
N ASP A 47 -25.92 -9.54 5.32
CA ASP A 47 -24.92 -8.68 4.65
C ASP A 47 -25.29 -7.19 4.73
N SER A 48 -26.59 -6.85 4.78
CA SER A 48 -27.07 -5.45 4.92
C SER A 48 -26.78 -4.90 6.31
N THR A 49 -26.97 -5.70 7.35
CA THR A 49 -26.59 -5.34 8.74
C THR A 49 -25.09 -5.14 8.85
N LEU A 50 -24.28 -6.04 8.28
CA LEU A 50 -22.83 -5.94 8.26
C LEU A 50 -22.35 -4.72 7.46
N HIS A 51 -23.00 -4.42 6.34
CA HIS A 51 -22.70 -3.22 5.56
C HIS A 51 -22.96 -1.94 6.36
N THR A 52 -24.14 -1.83 6.99
CA THR A 52 -24.50 -0.67 7.82
C THR A 52 -23.54 -0.48 9.00
N LEU A 53 -23.17 -1.58 9.66
CA LEU A 53 -22.19 -1.58 10.74
C LEU A 53 -20.83 -1.12 10.25
N ALA A 54 -20.37 -1.62 9.10
CA ALA A 54 -19.09 -1.23 8.50
C ALA A 54 -19.05 0.28 8.17
N GLN A 55 -20.15 0.84 7.69
CA GLN A 55 -20.25 2.28 7.40
C GLN A 55 -20.15 3.12 8.69
N SER A 56 -20.92 2.77 9.71
CA SER A 56 -20.93 3.55 10.97
C SER A 56 -19.59 3.46 11.73
N LEU A 57 -19.02 2.26 11.87
CA LEU A 57 -17.74 2.08 12.53
C LEU A 57 -16.57 2.62 11.71
N GLY A 58 -16.64 2.50 10.39
CA GLY A 58 -15.66 3.08 9.48
C GLY A 58 -15.65 4.61 9.52
N ALA A 59 -16.83 5.24 9.63
CA ALA A 59 -16.95 6.68 9.85
C ALA A 59 -16.31 7.11 11.18
N ARG A 60 -16.51 6.33 12.25
CA ARG A 60 -15.88 6.55 13.56
C ARG A 60 -14.36 6.43 13.46
N ALA A 61 -13.85 5.36 12.83
CA ALA A 61 -12.41 5.15 12.64
C ALA A 61 -11.76 6.30 11.85
N GLU A 62 -12.42 6.77 10.80
CA GLU A 62 -11.96 7.91 10.02
C GLU A 62 -11.94 9.20 10.84
N ALA A 63 -12.99 9.48 11.62
CA ALA A 63 -13.06 10.65 12.50
C ALA A 63 -11.95 10.62 13.56
N GLN A 64 -11.67 9.46 14.17
CA GLN A 64 -10.57 9.31 15.11
C GLN A 64 -9.20 9.52 14.45
N THR A 65 -9.01 9.02 13.23
CA THR A 65 -7.79 9.27 12.46
C THR A 65 -7.61 10.75 12.17
N GLN A 66 -8.67 11.44 11.74
CA GLN A 66 -8.62 12.88 11.50
C GLN A 66 -8.36 13.68 12.79
N ALA A 67 -8.91 13.25 13.91
CA ALA A 67 -8.63 13.88 15.22
C ALA A 67 -7.17 13.75 15.61
N ARG A 68 -6.56 12.55 15.44
CA ARG A 68 -5.12 12.35 15.66
C ARG A 68 -4.27 13.21 14.73
N MET A 69 -4.63 13.34 13.46
CA MET A 69 -3.90 14.18 12.50
C MET A 69 -3.94 15.68 12.83
N LYS A 70 -4.93 16.15 13.58
CA LYS A 70 -5.00 17.55 14.05
C LYS A 70 -4.09 17.82 15.26
N GLN A 71 -3.71 16.78 15.98
CA GLN A 71 -2.76 16.92 17.08
C GLN A 71 -1.36 17.21 16.51
N PRO A 72 -0.58 18.07 17.14
CA PRO A 72 0.80 18.26 16.73
C PRO A 72 1.49 16.90 16.72
N VAL A 73 1.96 16.47 15.55
CA VAL A 73 2.88 15.34 15.49
C VAL A 73 4.09 15.77 16.30
N GLN A 74 4.25 15.21 17.50
CA GLN A 74 5.52 15.34 18.19
C GLN A 74 6.56 14.78 17.24
N ALA A 75 7.41 15.68 16.70
CA ALA A 75 8.54 15.24 15.90
C ALA A 75 9.22 14.14 16.68
N PRO A 76 9.43 12.96 16.09
CA PRO A 76 10.01 11.84 16.83
C PRO A 76 11.33 12.34 17.38
N THR A 77 11.39 12.51 18.71
CA THR A 77 12.64 12.89 19.39
C THR A 77 13.59 11.73 19.15
N PRO A 78 14.73 11.93 18.47
CA PRO A 78 15.69 10.87 18.27
C PRO A 78 16.05 10.33 19.66
N GLN A 79 15.65 9.12 19.97
CA GLN A 79 16.09 8.50 21.21
C GLN A 79 17.62 8.38 21.14
N ARG A 80 18.30 8.71 22.23
CA ARG A 80 19.77 8.69 22.33
C ARG A 80 20.39 7.33 21.94
N ALA A 81 19.57 6.26 21.92
CA ALA A 81 19.90 4.90 21.52
C ALA A 81 19.21 4.46 20.21
N ALA A 82 18.85 5.40 19.33
CA ALA A 82 18.25 5.03 18.05
C ALA A 82 19.22 4.22 17.19
N SER A 83 18.86 2.99 16.86
CA SER A 83 19.66 2.08 16.05
C SER A 83 18.87 1.51 14.86
N ALA A 84 17.54 1.58 14.88
CA ALA A 84 16.66 1.04 13.89
C ALA A 84 16.68 1.81 12.56
N VAL A 85 16.34 1.15 11.48
CA VAL A 85 16.08 1.78 10.17
C VAL A 85 14.58 1.79 9.95
N GLY A 86 14.02 2.97 9.71
CA GLY A 86 12.62 3.13 9.33
C GLY A 86 12.46 2.90 7.83
N VAL A 87 11.69 1.89 7.45
CA VAL A 87 11.45 1.53 6.05
C VAL A 87 10.05 1.95 5.65
N LEU A 88 9.96 2.75 4.59
CA LEU A 88 8.73 3.18 3.95
C LEU A 88 8.63 2.55 2.57
N MET A 89 7.46 2.02 2.24
CA MET A 89 7.13 1.53 0.91
C MET A 89 5.78 2.05 0.49
N LEU A 90 5.66 2.45 -0.77
CA LEU A 90 4.45 3.05 -1.33
C LEU A 90 4.14 2.41 -2.69
N ASP A 91 2.86 2.21 -2.96
CA ASP A 91 2.37 1.64 -4.22
C ASP A 91 0.94 2.12 -4.48
N GLY A 92 0.50 2.12 -5.73
CA GLY A 92 -0.83 2.50 -6.16
C GLY A 92 -1.51 1.40 -6.95
N TRP A 93 -2.81 1.21 -6.73
CA TRP A 93 -3.59 0.25 -7.49
C TRP A 93 -5.00 0.76 -7.79
N MET A 94 -5.58 0.27 -8.89
CA MET A 94 -6.87 0.75 -9.38
C MET A 94 -8.02 0.01 -8.72
N VAL A 95 -9.01 0.76 -8.22
CA VAL A 95 -10.26 0.26 -7.65
C VAL A 95 -11.46 0.74 -8.46
N ARG A 96 -12.43 -0.15 -8.63
CA ARG A 96 -13.66 0.11 -9.39
C ARG A 96 -14.67 0.85 -8.51
N GLN A 97 -15.15 1.98 -8.99
CA GLN A 97 -16.15 2.79 -8.31
C GLN A 97 -17.40 3.00 -9.15
N ARG A 98 -18.47 3.39 -8.48
CA ARG A 98 -19.73 3.78 -9.12
C ARG A 98 -19.56 5.15 -9.75
N GLY A 99 -19.72 5.21 -11.06
CA GLY A 99 -19.70 6.47 -11.81
C GLY A 99 -21.06 7.20 -11.77
N PRO A 100 -21.11 8.40 -12.35
CA PRO A 100 -22.32 9.25 -12.34
C PRO A 100 -23.54 8.62 -13.03
N GLY A 101 -23.31 7.63 -13.91
CA GLY A 101 -24.36 6.84 -14.57
C GLY A 101 -24.84 5.60 -13.80
N TRP A 102 -24.32 5.34 -12.61
CA TRP A 102 -24.66 4.16 -11.84
C TRP A 102 -26.17 4.12 -11.51
N GLY A 103 -26.81 2.96 -11.77
CA GLY A 103 -28.23 2.73 -11.51
C GLY A 103 -29.20 3.41 -12.49
N LYS A 104 -28.73 4.25 -13.42
CA LYS A 104 -29.59 4.90 -14.42
C LYS A 104 -29.88 3.94 -15.58
N LYS A 105 -31.16 3.84 -15.99
CA LYS A 105 -31.57 2.97 -17.10
C LYS A 105 -31.00 3.42 -18.45
N LYS A 106 -31.05 4.75 -18.72
CA LYS A 106 -30.52 5.38 -19.94
C LYS A 106 -29.61 6.53 -19.55
N THR A 107 -28.32 6.48 -19.93
CA THR A 107 -27.36 7.55 -19.65
C THR A 107 -26.15 7.41 -20.58
N ALA A 108 -25.63 8.56 -21.03
CA ALA A 108 -24.32 8.65 -21.70
C ALA A 108 -23.15 8.70 -20.70
N GLN A 109 -23.44 8.89 -19.39
CA GLN A 109 -22.41 8.96 -18.37
C GLN A 109 -21.88 7.56 -18.02
N PRO A 110 -20.59 7.42 -17.69
CA PRO A 110 -20.01 6.14 -17.29
C PRO A 110 -20.69 5.62 -16.03
N ARG A 111 -21.06 4.33 -16.05
CA ARG A 111 -21.61 3.63 -14.87
C ARG A 111 -20.53 3.22 -13.89
N VAL A 112 -19.33 3.09 -14.36
CA VAL A 112 -18.17 2.64 -13.60
C VAL A 112 -16.99 3.52 -13.96
N GLU A 113 -16.24 3.88 -12.94
CA GLU A 113 -14.96 4.59 -13.06
C GLU A 113 -13.88 3.81 -12.29
N TRP A 114 -12.64 3.98 -12.74
CA TRP A 114 -11.48 3.39 -12.06
C TRP A 114 -10.68 4.51 -11.42
N HIS A 115 -10.43 4.38 -10.13
CA HIS A 115 -9.67 5.36 -9.37
C HIS A 115 -8.50 4.69 -8.67
N GLU A 116 -7.39 5.42 -8.57
CA GLU A 116 -6.22 4.94 -7.86
C GLU A 116 -6.44 5.00 -6.35
N LEU A 117 -6.21 3.88 -5.66
CA LEU A 117 -6.06 3.81 -4.23
C LEU A 117 -4.57 3.63 -3.92
N LYS A 118 -3.99 4.62 -3.26
CA LYS A 118 -2.59 4.64 -2.87
C LYS A 118 -2.44 3.95 -1.53
N THR A 119 -1.44 3.10 -1.39
CA THR A 119 -1.17 2.35 -0.17
C THR A 119 0.28 2.57 0.26
N GLY A 120 0.48 2.79 1.54
CA GLY A 120 1.79 2.89 2.15
C GLY A 120 1.95 1.90 3.29
N VAL A 121 3.17 1.39 3.43
CA VAL A 121 3.58 0.51 4.53
C VAL A 121 4.80 1.12 5.20
N PHE A 122 4.78 1.21 6.52
CA PHE A 122 5.94 1.56 7.32
C PHE A 122 6.23 0.45 8.33
N TYR A 123 7.52 0.16 8.56
CA TYR A 123 8.02 -0.74 9.59
C TYR A 123 9.44 -0.37 10.00
N LEU A 124 9.88 -0.84 11.15
CA LEU A 124 11.29 -0.79 11.53
C LEU A 124 12.00 -2.04 11.02
N GLN A 125 13.21 -1.90 10.47
CA GLN A 125 13.95 -3.01 9.86
C GLN A 125 14.14 -4.21 10.81
N GLU A 126 14.23 -3.99 12.10
CA GLU A 126 14.32 -5.03 13.13
C GLU A 126 13.07 -5.92 13.21
N GLN A 127 11.93 -5.44 12.64
CA GLN A 127 10.67 -6.19 12.55
C GLN A 127 10.63 -7.12 11.33
N ALA A 128 11.62 -7.01 10.43
CA ALA A 128 11.80 -7.92 9.31
C ALA A 128 12.66 -9.10 9.73
N VAL A 129 12.05 -10.26 9.88
CA VAL A 129 12.72 -11.50 10.32
C VAL A 129 12.67 -12.55 9.21
N HIS A 130 13.62 -13.48 9.22
CA HIS A 130 13.58 -14.63 8.33
C HIS A 130 13.22 -15.88 9.12
N LYS A 131 12.16 -16.56 8.70
CA LYS A 131 11.73 -17.83 9.29
C LYS A 131 11.51 -18.86 8.17
N ASN A 132 12.19 -19.99 8.27
CA ASN A 132 12.13 -21.07 7.26
C ASN A 132 12.42 -20.58 5.83
N GLY A 133 13.44 -19.72 5.65
CA GLY A 133 13.84 -19.18 4.36
C GLY A 133 12.89 -18.09 3.79
N ARG A 134 11.86 -17.69 4.53
CA ARG A 134 10.90 -16.64 4.12
C ARG A 134 11.07 -15.39 4.97
N GLY A 135 11.06 -14.23 4.31
CA GLY A 135 10.95 -12.95 4.99
C GLY A 135 9.55 -12.78 5.59
N LEU A 136 9.48 -12.38 6.85
CA LEU A 136 8.25 -12.10 7.56
C LEU A 136 8.39 -10.75 8.26
N LEU A 137 7.37 -9.89 8.13
CA LEU A 137 7.24 -8.72 8.98
C LEU A 137 6.40 -9.06 10.19
N THR A 138 6.99 -8.95 11.38
CA THR A 138 6.31 -9.22 12.66
C THR A 138 5.37 -8.10 13.04
N ASP A 139 5.69 -6.87 12.63
CA ASP A 139 4.88 -5.69 12.88
C ASP A 139 5.05 -4.64 11.79
N LYS A 140 3.99 -3.92 11.44
CA LYS A 140 3.97 -2.86 10.43
C LYS A 140 2.69 -2.05 10.53
N VAL A 141 2.71 -0.81 10.08
CA VAL A 141 1.49 -0.04 9.81
C VAL A 141 1.20 0.01 8.32
N VAL A 142 -0.08 0.00 7.99
CA VAL A 142 -0.58 0.08 6.60
C VAL A 142 -1.62 1.19 6.53
N VAL A 143 -1.44 2.12 5.60
CA VAL A 143 -2.40 3.20 5.33
C VAL A 143 -2.74 3.19 3.85
N SER A 144 -4.04 3.24 3.54
CA SER A 144 -4.53 3.34 2.16
C SER A 144 -5.39 4.59 2.00
N TRP A 145 -5.16 5.36 0.95
CA TRP A 145 -5.85 6.62 0.73
C TRP A 145 -6.23 6.84 -0.74
N GLN A 146 -7.47 7.23 -0.97
CA GLN A 146 -7.93 7.73 -2.24
C GLN A 146 -8.01 9.25 -2.18
N GLY A 147 -7.04 9.92 -2.78
CA GLY A 147 -6.96 11.38 -2.74
C GLY A 147 -5.56 11.87 -3.09
N ALA A 148 -5.26 13.09 -2.66
CA ALA A 148 -3.96 13.69 -2.91
C ALA A 148 -2.81 12.87 -2.28
N PRO A 149 -1.70 12.63 -3.01
CA PRO A 149 -0.56 11.85 -2.49
C PRO A 149 0.03 12.41 -1.19
N LEU A 150 0.09 13.73 -1.05
CA LEU A 150 0.62 14.37 0.15
C LEU A 150 -0.25 14.12 1.38
N GLU A 151 -1.57 13.95 1.19
CA GLU A 151 -2.47 13.59 2.29
C GLU A 151 -2.23 12.14 2.76
N LEU A 152 -2.00 11.20 1.83
CA LEU A 152 -1.49 9.88 2.20
C LEU A 152 -0.19 9.99 3.00
N GLY A 153 0.75 10.83 2.51
CA GLY A 153 2.03 11.08 3.18
C GLY A 153 1.87 11.57 4.62
N GLN A 154 0.94 12.49 4.87
CA GLN A 154 0.62 12.99 6.21
C GLN A 154 0.06 11.89 7.12
N ARG A 155 -0.92 11.12 6.64
CA ARG A 155 -1.54 10.01 7.37
C ARG A 155 -0.52 8.92 7.72
N LEU A 156 0.30 8.56 6.76
CA LEU A 156 1.33 7.53 6.93
C LEU A 156 2.46 7.99 7.85
N HIS A 157 2.86 9.26 7.78
CA HIS A 157 3.85 9.83 8.68
C HIS A 157 3.33 9.84 10.13
N GLN A 158 2.07 10.24 10.36
CA GLN A 158 1.44 10.17 11.67
C GLN A 158 1.47 8.74 12.22
N ALA A 159 0.98 7.76 11.44
CA ALA A 159 0.98 6.36 11.82
C ALA A 159 2.41 5.83 12.07
N ALA A 160 3.38 6.23 11.27
CA ALA A 160 4.78 5.85 11.47
C ALA A 160 5.38 6.43 12.77
N CYS A 161 5.00 7.66 13.14
CA CYS A 161 5.42 8.26 14.42
C CYS A 161 4.84 7.49 15.60
N GLU A 162 3.57 7.14 15.56
CA GLU A 162 2.90 6.31 16.57
C GLU A 162 3.54 4.91 16.65
N HIS A 163 4.09 4.42 15.53
CA HIS A 163 4.73 3.10 15.42
C HIS A 163 6.26 3.11 15.60
N GLY A 164 6.81 4.18 16.13
CA GLY A 164 8.21 4.24 16.56
C GLY A 164 9.18 4.79 15.51
N LEU A 165 8.74 5.60 14.55
CA LEU A 165 9.65 6.30 13.61
C LEU A 165 10.75 7.08 14.34
N GLY A 166 10.49 7.61 15.56
CA GLY A 166 11.49 8.27 16.40
C GLY A 166 12.67 7.41 16.82
N ARG A 167 12.56 6.08 16.76
CA ARG A 167 13.64 5.13 17.00
C ARG A 167 14.55 4.93 15.80
N ALA A 168 14.19 5.46 14.64
CA ALA A 168 14.93 5.27 13.40
C ALA A 168 16.12 6.22 13.32
N LYS A 169 17.33 5.67 13.30
CA LYS A 169 18.58 6.39 13.00
C LYS A 169 18.69 6.77 11.52
N ALA A 170 18.18 5.92 10.64
CA ALA A 170 18.15 6.11 9.20
C ALA A 170 16.75 5.82 8.65
N LYS A 171 16.44 6.41 7.52
CA LYS A 171 15.18 6.22 6.80
C LYS A 171 15.47 5.69 5.40
N LEU A 172 14.66 4.76 4.95
CA LEU A 172 14.72 4.15 3.63
C LEU A 172 13.33 4.23 2.98
N VAL A 173 13.29 4.62 1.71
CA VAL A 173 12.08 4.58 0.88
C VAL A 173 12.34 3.65 -0.30
N VAL A 174 11.54 2.60 -0.45
CA VAL A 174 11.64 1.65 -1.57
C VAL A 174 10.30 1.60 -2.29
N SER A 175 10.28 1.85 -3.61
CA SER A 175 9.05 1.88 -4.40
C SER A 175 9.29 1.76 -5.91
N ASP A 176 8.22 1.60 -6.68
CA ASP A 176 8.20 1.35 -8.13
C ASP A 176 8.66 2.52 -9.04
N GLY A 177 8.78 3.71 -8.49
CA GLY A 177 9.27 4.86 -9.25
C GLY A 177 8.21 5.88 -9.66
N ALA A 178 6.94 5.70 -9.30
CA ALA A 178 5.92 6.69 -9.62
C ALA A 178 6.27 8.08 -9.03
N PRO A 179 6.17 9.18 -9.80
CA PRO A 179 6.64 10.50 -9.37
C PRO A 179 6.01 11.00 -8.06
N TRP A 180 4.75 10.68 -7.81
CA TRP A 180 4.05 11.10 -6.60
C TRP A 180 4.68 10.50 -5.33
N ILE A 181 5.31 9.34 -5.42
CA ILE A 181 5.96 8.65 -4.31
C ILE A 181 7.16 9.46 -3.82
N TRP A 182 7.97 9.93 -4.75
CA TRP A 182 9.15 10.73 -4.42
C TRP A 182 8.77 12.10 -3.84
N ASN A 183 7.66 12.69 -4.30
CA ASN A 183 7.12 13.91 -3.72
C ASN A 183 6.70 13.69 -2.25
N VAL A 184 6.05 12.57 -1.93
CA VAL A 184 5.71 12.18 -0.56
C VAL A 184 6.98 11.96 0.28
N ALA A 185 7.99 11.28 -0.29
CA ALA A 185 9.26 11.04 0.39
C ALA A 185 9.98 12.37 0.73
N GLN A 186 10.04 13.30 -0.21
CA GLN A 186 10.66 14.60 -0.01
C GLN A 186 9.91 15.49 0.99
N ASP A 187 8.57 15.39 1.03
CA ASP A 187 7.75 16.17 1.96
C ASP A 187 7.93 15.70 3.42
N ARG A 188 7.82 14.41 3.69
CA ARG A 188 7.72 13.87 5.06
C ARG A 188 8.90 13.01 5.52
N TRP A 189 9.66 12.42 4.59
CA TRP A 189 10.82 11.56 4.90
C TRP A 189 12.14 12.17 4.44
N ARG A 190 12.31 13.47 4.64
CA ARG A 190 13.55 14.19 4.26
C ARG A 190 14.79 13.47 4.78
N GLY A 191 15.79 13.33 3.91
CA GLY A 191 17.04 12.64 4.20
C GLY A 191 16.95 11.12 4.18
N ALA A 192 15.82 10.54 3.75
CA ALA A 192 15.73 9.12 3.49
C ALA A 192 16.59 8.73 2.29
N VAL A 193 17.18 7.53 2.35
CA VAL A 193 17.77 6.88 1.16
C VAL A 193 16.62 6.41 0.28
N GLU A 194 16.55 6.92 -0.95
CA GLU A 194 15.54 6.52 -1.93
C GLU A 194 16.07 5.37 -2.79
N VAL A 195 15.29 4.32 -2.95
CA VAL A 195 15.64 3.12 -3.72
C VAL A 195 14.48 2.79 -4.66
N LEU A 196 14.78 2.71 -5.94
CA LEU A 196 13.86 2.15 -6.92
C LEU A 196 13.76 0.65 -6.67
N ASP A 197 12.55 0.09 -6.63
CA ASP A 197 12.38 -1.35 -6.49
C ASP A 197 13.15 -2.13 -7.55
N PHE A 198 14.01 -3.05 -7.10
CA PHE A 198 14.86 -3.84 -8.01
C PHE A 198 14.04 -4.77 -8.90
N TYR A 199 12.97 -5.36 -8.39
CA TYR A 199 12.15 -6.30 -9.16
C TYR A 199 11.32 -5.57 -10.20
N HIS A 200 10.80 -4.38 -9.86
CA HIS A 200 10.13 -3.52 -10.81
C HIS A 200 11.11 -3.01 -11.89
N ALA A 201 12.29 -2.53 -11.50
CA ALA A 201 13.35 -2.18 -12.46
C ALA A 201 13.75 -3.38 -13.35
N SER A 202 13.72 -4.60 -12.81
CA SER A 202 14.01 -5.82 -13.59
C SER A 202 12.98 -6.04 -14.70
N GLN A 203 11.70 -5.77 -14.45
CA GLN A 203 10.65 -5.84 -15.47
C GLN A 203 10.94 -4.89 -16.63
N HIS A 204 11.32 -3.64 -16.33
CA HIS A 204 11.70 -2.65 -17.33
C HIS A 204 12.95 -3.08 -18.13
N VAL A 205 13.91 -3.77 -17.51
CA VAL A 205 15.06 -4.35 -18.26
C VAL A 205 14.60 -5.46 -19.20
N TRP A 206 13.62 -6.27 -18.81
CA TRP A 206 13.03 -7.29 -19.70
C TRP A 206 12.29 -6.68 -20.87
N ASP A 207 11.39 -5.70 -20.63
CA ASP A 207 10.67 -4.98 -21.68
C ASP A 207 11.65 -4.38 -22.71
N LEU A 208 12.75 -3.81 -22.22
CA LEU A 208 13.80 -3.25 -23.06
C LEU A 208 14.55 -4.33 -23.86
N GLY A 209 14.91 -5.43 -23.22
CA GLY A 209 15.60 -6.56 -23.85
C GLY A 209 14.78 -7.17 -24.99
N GLU A 210 13.50 -7.37 -24.76
CA GLU A 210 12.56 -7.89 -25.77
C GLU A 210 12.34 -6.89 -26.91
N ALA A 211 12.29 -5.60 -26.64
CA ALA A 211 12.19 -4.57 -27.67
C ALA A 211 13.44 -4.49 -28.58
N VAL A 212 14.62 -4.83 -28.05
CA VAL A 212 15.90 -4.77 -28.77
C VAL A 212 16.23 -6.07 -29.51
N LEU A 213 15.99 -7.20 -28.87
CA LEU A 213 16.49 -8.52 -29.29
C LEU A 213 15.40 -9.51 -29.71
N GLY A 214 14.12 -9.14 -29.54
CA GLY A 214 12.98 -10.01 -29.80
C GLY A 214 12.58 -10.84 -28.56
N GLU A 215 11.84 -11.94 -28.78
CA GLU A 215 11.22 -12.73 -27.74
C GLU A 215 12.19 -13.22 -26.64
N HIS A 216 11.63 -13.53 -25.49
CA HIS A 216 12.29 -13.87 -24.23
C HIS A 216 13.57 -14.75 -24.34
N PRO A 217 13.65 -15.86 -25.15
CA PRO A 217 14.87 -16.66 -25.21
C PRO A 217 16.06 -15.90 -25.77
N ALA A 218 15.87 -15.02 -26.78
CA ALA A 218 16.93 -14.24 -27.38
C ALA A 218 17.38 -13.05 -26.51
N ALA A 219 16.45 -12.43 -25.79
CA ALA A 219 16.73 -11.31 -24.90
C ALA A 219 17.46 -11.71 -23.61
N ARG A 220 17.25 -12.95 -23.12
CA ARG A 220 17.67 -13.41 -21.80
C ARG A 220 19.15 -13.16 -21.46
N PRO A 221 20.14 -13.52 -22.30
CA PRO A 221 21.55 -13.33 -21.93
C PRO A 221 21.91 -11.85 -21.72
N TRP A 222 21.33 -10.97 -22.54
CA TRP A 222 21.55 -9.53 -22.42
C TRP A 222 20.89 -8.98 -21.14
N VAL A 223 19.65 -9.37 -20.86
CA VAL A 223 18.89 -8.95 -19.67
C VAL A 223 19.61 -9.41 -18.39
N GLU A 224 19.97 -10.69 -18.29
CA GLU A 224 20.67 -11.23 -17.13
C GLU A 224 22.00 -10.49 -16.87
N LYS A 225 22.71 -10.11 -17.92
CA LYS A 225 23.93 -9.29 -17.80
C LYS A 225 23.64 -7.90 -17.22
N GLN A 226 22.57 -7.20 -17.69
CA GLN A 226 22.21 -5.89 -17.17
C GLN A 226 21.75 -5.99 -15.71
N LEU A 227 20.91 -6.97 -15.36
CA LEU A 227 20.44 -7.21 -14.01
C LEU A 227 21.57 -7.53 -13.04
N HIS A 228 22.53 -8.36 -13.49
CA HIS A 228 23.74 -8.64 -12.71
C HIS A 228 24.54 -7.35 -12.44
N GLN A 229 24.73 -6.52 -13.45
CA GLN A 229 25.45 -5.25 -13.28
C GLN A 229 24.72 -4.29 -12.33
N LEU A 230 23.39 -4.15 -12.47
CA LEU A 230 22.57 -3.34 -11.57
C LEU A 230 22.72 -3.79 -10.12
N ARG A 231 22.57 -5.09 -9.86
CA ARG A 231 22.58 -5.67 -8.52
C ARG A 231 23.94 -5.61 -7.83
N HIS A 232 25.05 -5.75 -8.58
CA HIS A 232 26.40 -5.93 -8.03
C HIS A 232 27.29 -4.69 -8.13
N GLY A 233 26.70 -3.49 -8.09
CA GLY A 233 27.44 -2.23 -7.98
C GLY A 233 28.00 -1.69 -9.31
N ARG A 234 27.64 -2.29 -10.43
CA ARG A 234 28.00 -1.82 -11.77
C ARG A 234 26.82 -1.13 -12.47
N HIS A 235 25.89 -0.55 -11.68
CA HIS A 235 24.74 0.17 -12.24
C HIS A 235 25.12 1.30 -13.22
N PRO A 236 26.25 2.06 -13.06
CA PRO A 236 26.61 3.06 -14.07
C PRO A 236 26.90 2.45 -15.45
N GLN A 237 27.49 1.24 -15.50
CA GLN A 237 27.75 0.54 -16.75
C GLN A 237 26.46 0.05 -17.42
N ALA A 238 25.52 -0.52 -16.63
CA ALA A 238 24.21 -0.93 -17.14
C ALA A 238 23.44 0.28 -17.70
N LEU A 239 23.36 1.37 -16.95
CA LEU A 239 22.70 2.60 -17.38
C LEU A 239 23.34 3.20 -18.66
N LYS A 240 24.67 3.18 -18.74
CA LYS A 240 25.37 3.61 -19.96
C LYS A 240 25.06 2.72 -21.16
N THR A 241 24.93 1.40 -20.95
CA THR A 241 24.54 0.45 -22.00
C THR A 241 23.12 0.76 -22.48
N ILE A 242 22.16 0.94 -21.55
CA ILE A 242 20.77 1.28 -21.84
C ILE A 242 20.69 2.62 -22.61
N ALA A 243 21.37 3.65 -22.16
CA ALA A 243 21.35 4.97 -22.79
C ALA A 243 21.88 4.98 -24.23
N ARG A 244 22.71 4.01 -24.61
CA ARG A 244 23.29 3.89 -25.96
C ARG A 244 22.45 3.09 -26.96
N LEU A 245 21.36 2.48 -26.53
CA LEU A 245 20.48 1.74 -27.41
C LEU A 245 19.86 2.67 -28.46
N LYS A 246 19.80 2.21 -29.69
CA LYS A 246 19.24 3.01 -30.80
C LYS A 246 17.72 2.86 -30.81
N ALA A 247 17.01 3.93 -30.57
CA ALA A 247 15.57 4.01 -30.66
C ALA A 247 15.13 4.45 -32.05
N GLY A 248 14.70 3.51 -32.88
CA GLY A 248 14.11 3.79 -34.19
C GLY A 248 12.69 4.37 -34.10
N ARG A 249 12.01 4.53 -35.25
CA ARG A 249 10.63 5.06 -35.35
C ARG A 249 9.55 3.98 -35.19
N SER A 250 9.92 2.74 -34.89
CA SER A 250 9.01 1.60 -34.68
C SER A 250 8.42 1.59 -33.28
N ALA A 251 7.42 0.73 -33.06
CA ALA A 251 6.86 0.48 -31.70
C ALA A 251 7.95 0.04 -30.71
N ALA A 252 8.90 -0.80 -31.14
CA ALA A 252 10.07 -1.16 -30.31
C ALA A 252 10.92 0.07 -29.96
N GLY A 253 11.10 1.00 -30.90
CA GLY A 253 11.82 2.26 -30.66
C GLY A 253 11.09 3.16 -29.63
N GLU A 254 9.77 3.13 -29.58
CA GLU A 254 9.00 3.85 -28.54
C GLU A 254 9.21 3.24 -27.16
N ILE A 255 9.21 1.92 -27.05
CA ILE A 255 9.56 1.21 -25.80
C ILE A 255 10.97 1.59 -25.36
N ILE A 256 11.96 1.53 -26.27
CA ILE A 256 13.35 1.89 -25.95
C ILE A 256 13.44 3.31 -25.38
N ARG A 257 12.79 4.30 -26.00
CA ARG A 257 12.80 5.70 -25.52
C ARG A 257 12.14 5.83 -24.14
N ARG A 258 10.99 5.16 -23.94
CA ARG A 258 10.29 5.14 -22.67
C ARG A 258 11.19 4.62 -21.55
N GLU A 259 11.83 3.47 -21.79
CA GLU A 259 12.69 2.84 -20.81
C GLU A 259 13.99 3.62 -20.56
N GLN A 260 14.59 4.22 -21.60
CA GLN A 260 15.73 5.11 -21.41
C GLN A 260 15.42 6.29 -20.51
N ASN A 261 14.25 6.91 -20.69
CA ASN A 261 13.80 8.01 -19.84
C ASN A 261 13.52 7.53 -18.39
N TYR A 262 12.93 6.36 -18.23
CA TYR A 262 12.69 5.75 -16.93
C TYR A 262 14.00 5.52 -16.17
N PHE A 263 14.98 4.85 -16.79
CA PHE A 263 16.27 4.57 -16.16
C PHE A 263 17.08 5.85 -15.90
N ALA A 264 17.02 6.83 -16.79
CA ALA A 264 17.70 8.11 -16.61
C ALA A 264 17.12 8.90 -15.40
N SER A 265 15.79 8.94 -15.27
CA SER A 265 15.12 9.67 -14.17
C SER A 265 15.32 9.02 -12.79
N HIS A 266 15.64 7.72 -12.76
CA HIS A 266 15.82 6.96 -11.52
C HIS A 266 17.28 6.55 -11.26
N ALA A 267 18.23 7.02 -12.05
CA ALA A 267 19.64 6.59 -11.95
C ALA A 267 20.24 6.71 -10.54
N ALA A 268 19.91 7.77 -9.80
CA ALA A 268 20.41 8.00 -8.44
C ALA A 268 19.83 7.00 -7.41
N ARG A 269 18.74 6.27 -7.74
CA ARG A 269 18.02 5.36 -6.85
C ARG A 269 18.36 3.89 -7.08
N MET A 270 19.38 3.58 -7.91
CA MET A 270 19.71 2.21 -8.34
C MET A 270 21.01 1.67 -7.75
N ASN A 271 21.56 2.28 -6.71
CA ASN A 271 22.76 1.76 -6.06
C ASN A 271 22.42 0.57 -5.12
N TYR A 272 21.88 -0.50 -5.71
CA TYR A 272 21.39 -1.67 -4.97
C TYR A 272 22.48 -2.34 -4.13
N ARG A 273 23.72 -2.38 -4.61
CA ARG A 273 24.83 -2.96 -3.88
C ARG A 273 25.07 -2.25 -2.54
N ALA A 274 25.16 -0.93 -2.55
CA ALA A 274 25.38 -0.15 -1.34
C ALA A 274 24.23 -0.27 -0.33
N VAL A 275 22.99 -0.49 -0.81
CA VAL A 275 21.82 -0.73 0.02
C VAL A 275 21.85 -2.13 0.62
N ALA A 276 22.13 -3.15 -0.21
CA ALA A 276 22.20 -4.55 0.21
C ALA A 276 23.36 -4.82 1.19
N ASP A 277 24.52 -4.16 1.03
CA ASP A 277 25.66 -4.28 1.94
C ASP A 277 25.36 -3.75 3.35
N ARG A 278 24.33 -2.88 3.49
CA ARG A 278 23.80 -2.44 4.79
C ARG A 278 22.74 -3.38 5.37
N GLY A 279 22.42 -4.48 4.68
CA GLY A 279 21.33 -5.38 5.04
C GLY A 279 19.93 -4.79 4.81
N TRP A 280 19.82 -3.74 4.00
CA TRP A 280 18.54 -3.07 3.73
C TRP A 280 17.82 -3.68 2.53
N PRO A 281 16.47 -3.65 2.51
CA PRO A 281 15.70 -4.18 1.40
C PRO A 281 15.90 -3.35 0.11
N ILE A 282 15.93 -4.06 -1.02
CA ILE A 282 15.98 -3.47 -2.37
C ILE A 282 14.70 -3.71 -3.17
N GLY A 283 13.71 -4.37 -2.56
CA GLY A 283 12.41 -4.66 -3.15
C GLY A 283 11.26 -4.21 -2.26
N SER A 284 10.11 -3.94 -2.85
CA SER A 284 8.89 -3.39 -2.23
C SER A 284 7.85 -4.46 -1.84
N GLY A 285 8.24 -5.73 -1.74
CA GLY A 285 7.34 -6.85 -1.44
C GLY A 285 6.33 -6.62 -0.30
N PRO A 286 6.67 -5.98 0.82
CA PRO A 286 5.72 -5.64 1.88
C PRO A 286 4.53 -4.79 1.43
N VAL A 287 4.71 -3.76 0.61
CA VAL A 287 3.59 -2.94 0.12
C VAL A 287 2.83 -3.65 -0.99
N GLU A 288 3.51 -4.40 -1.86
CA GLU A 288 2.85 -5.26 -2.85
C GLU A 288 1.91 -6.27 -2.18
N SER A 289 2.40 -6.95 -1.12
CA SER A 289 1.57 -7.87 -0.32
C SER A 289 0.37 -7.14 0.32
N ALA A 290 0.56 -5.92 0.83
CA ALA A 290 -0.53 -5.12 1.39
C ALA A 290 -1.55 -4.74 0.31
N CYS A 291 -1.11 -4.35 -0.88
CA CYS A 291 -1.96 -4.06 -2.02
C CYS A 291 -2.76 -5.28 -2.46
N LEU A 292 -2.14 -6.46 -2.57
CA LEU A 292 -2.82 -7.71 -2.91
C LEU A 292 -3.90 -8.09 -1.89
N GLN A 293 -3.62 -7.95 -0.59
CA GLN A 293 -4.62 -8.18 0.46
C GLN A 293 -5.81 -7.22 0.34
N ARG A 294 -5.55 -5.94 0.06
CA ARG A 294 -6.60 -4.94 -0.20
C ARG A 294 -7.39 -5.28 -1.47
N GLN A 295 -6.72 -5.64 -2.56
CA GLN A 295 -7.38 -6.04 -3.80
C GLN A 295 -8.29 -7.24 -3.59
N GLY A 296 -7.89 -8.24 -2.81
CA GLY A 296 -8.70 -9.39 -2.45
C GLY A 296 -10.04 -9.01 -1.77
N ARG A 297 -10.09 -7.85 -1.09
CA ARG A 297 -11.30 -7.31 -0.47
C ARG A 297 -12.07 -6.35 -1.38
N PHE A 298 -11.39 -5.52 -2.17
CA PHE A 298 -11.99 -4.36 -2.85
C PHE A 298 -12.10 -4.50 -4.37
N LYS A 299 -11.43 -5.49 -4.98
CA LYS A 299 -11.35 -5.66 -6.45
C LYS A 299 -11.93 -6.99 -6.93
N ARG A 300 -12.95 -7.50 -6.27
CA ARG A 300 -13.63 -8.73 -6.71
C ARG A 300 -14.54 -8.47 -7.90
N SER A 301 -14.78 -9.52 -8.70
CA SER A 301 -15.73 -9.46 -9.83
C SER A 301 -17.09 -8.94 -9.37
N GLY A 302 -17.67 -8.03 -10.13
CA GLY A 302 -18.97 -7.42 -9.83
C GLY A 302 -18.97 -6.32 -8.77
N GLN A 303 -17.91 -6.17 -7.95
CA GLN A 303 -17.87 -5.12 -6.94
C GLN A 303 -17.68 -3.73 -7.57
N SER A 304 -18.41 -2.75 -7.05
CA SER A 304 -18.25 -1.33 -7.35
C SER A 304 -18.55 -0.52 -6.11
N TRP A 305 -17.63 0.30 -5.70
CA TRP A 305 -17.69 1.05 -4.43
C TRP A 305 -18.19 2.47 -4.64
N THR A 306 -18.90 3.01 -3.65
CA THR A 306 -18.99 4.46 -3.50
C THR A 306 -17.67 4.98 -2.90
N PRO A 307 -17.24 6.21 -3.22
CA PRO A 307 -16.03 6.79 -2.60
C PRO A 307 -16.06 6.76 -1.06
N LEU A 308 -17.22 7.08 -0.49
CA LEU A 308 -17.44 7.06 0.95
C LEU A 308 -17.35 5.65 1.54
N GLY A 309 -18.06 4.67 0.93
CA GLY A 309 -18.05 3.29 1.41
C GLY A 309 -16.69 2.63 1.34
N LEU A 310 -15.92 2.92 0.29
CA LEU A 310 -14.52 2.47 0.17
C LEU A 310 -13.68 3.03 1.32
N ARG A 311 -13.72 4.35 1.54
CA ARG A 311 -12.94 5.03 2.58
C ARG A 311 -13.27 4.52 3.97
N GLN A 312 -14.56 4.39 4.30
CA GLN A 312 -15.01 3.92 5.60
C GLN A 312 -14.56 2.48 5.88
N LEU A 313 -14.69 1.58 4.90
CA LEU A 313 -14.24 0.21 5.09
C LEU A 313 -12.70 0.10 5.17
N CYS A 314 -11.96 0.92 4.41
CA CYS A 314 -10.50 1.02 4.55
C CYS A 314 -10.12 1.46 5.97
N ALA A 315 -10.74 2.53 6.49
CA ALA A 315 -10.46 3.05 7.82
C ALA A 315 -10.75 2.01 8.92
N LEU A 316 -11.84 1.24 8.80
CA LEU A 316 -12.17 0.18 9.76
C LEU A 316 -11.12 -0.95 9.74
N ILE A 317 -10.70 -1.37 8.54
CA ILE A 317 -9.66 -2.41 8.41
C ILE A 317 -8.32 -1.89 8.95
N GLU A 318 -7.97 -0.63 8.70
CA GLU A 318 -6.75 0.00 9.19
C GLU A 318 -6.74 0.15 10.70
N ALA A 319 -7.87 0.51 11.31
CA ALA A 319 -8.00 0.57 12.77
C ALA A 319 -7.65 -0.78 13.42
N ARG A 320 -8.09 -1.90 12.82
CA ARG A 320 -7.71 -3.24 13.29
C ARG A 320 -6.24 -3.55 13.03
N GLN A 321 -5.73 -3.27 11.82
CA GLN A 321 -4.36 -3.64 11.43
C GLN A 321 -3.28 -2.83 12.14
N ASN A 322 -3.57 -1.57 12.46
CA ASN A 322 -2.63 -0.62 13.05
C ASN A 322 -2.76 -0.49 14.58
N GLY A 323 -3.47 -1.43 15.24
CA GLY A 323 -3.56 -1.45 16.70
C GLY A 323 -4.53 -0.44 17.32
N HIS A 324 -5.41 0.19 16.51
CA HIS A 324 -6.40 1.16 17.01
C HIS A 324 -7.79 0.56 17.24
N TRP A 325 -7.90 -0.77 17.21
CA TRP A 325 -9.19 -1.46 17.32
C TRP A 325 -9.95 -1.14 18.60
N ASP A 326 -9.27 -1.20 19.72
CA ASP A 326 -9.90 -0.98 21.03
C ASP A 326 -10.40 0.45 21.23
N HIS A 327 -9.74 1.41 20.58
CA HIS A 327 -10.16 2.82 20.62
C HIS A 327 -11.53 3.05 19.96
N LEU A 328 -12.00 2.15 19.09
CA LEU A 328 -13.34 2.25 18.51
C LEU A 328 -14.46 1.98 19.54
N TRP A 329 -14.16 1.33 20.64
CA TRP A 329 -15.15 0.87 21.62
C TRP A 329 -15.11 1.66 22.93
N ASN A 330 -13.98 2.29 23.21
CA ASN A 330 -13.82 3.16 24.37
C ASN A 330 -14.45 4.53 24.08
N GLN A 331 -15.67 4.77 24.57
CA GLN A 331 -16.36 6.06 24.60
C GLN A 331 -16.66 6.46 26.02
#